data_160efd9d9df4e04a9df6200f7a8ed05e
#
_entry.id   160efd9d9df4e04a9df6200f7a8ed05e
#
_cell.length_a   1.000
_cell.length_b   1.000
_cell.length_c   1.000
_cell.angle_alpha   90.00
_cell.angle_beta   90.00
_cell.angle_gamma   90.00
#
_symmetry.space_group_name_H-M   'P 1'
#
loop_
_entity.id
_entity.type
_entity.pdbx_description
1 polymer ?
#
loop_
_entity_poly.entity_id
_entity_poly.type
_entity_poly.pdbx_seq_one_letter_code
_entity_poly.pdbx_strand_id
1 'polypeptide(L)'
;MPGKWTVPGGGINTDDYINTKPSTSGSKQWYGALEISLKRELKEEVNIEIGKPEFLTDLTFIRPDGVPVLCLSYFASYVSGNVVLDEDATEYAWISAEEVSNYDLIEGIDQEIKLADEILKSR
;
A
#
# COMPACT_ATOMS: atom_id res chain seq x y z
N MET A 1 1.88 8.16 12.08
CA MET A 1 2.62 9.23 12.77
C MET A 1 2.03 10.58 12.42
N PRO A 2 1.50 11.30 13.41
CA PRO A 2 0.90 12.61 13.15
C PRO A 2 1.91 13.58 12.55
N GLY A 3 1.46 14.38 11.60
CA GLY A 3 2.29 15.41 10.97
C GLY A 3 3.24 14.92 9.90
N LYS A 4 3.24 13.63 9.60
CA LYS A 4 4.10 13.09 8.52
C LYS A 4 3.28 12.57 7.36
N TRP A 5 3.88 12.62 6.18
CA TRP A 5 3.31 12.08 4.97
C TRP A 5 3.65 10.60 4.82
N THR A 6 2.74 9.85 4.25
CA THR A 6 2.94 8.43 3.97
C THR A 6 2.14 8.03 2.74
N VAL A 7 2.34 6.80 2.30
CA VAL A 7 1.55 6.19 1.24
C VAL A 7 0.39 5.40 1.84
N PRO A 8 -0.69 5.16 1.09
CA PRO A 8 -1.80 4.34 1.58
C PRO A 8 -1.38 2.92 1.87
N GLY A 9 -2.04 2.30 2.83
CA GLY A 9 -1.81 0.90 3.17
C GLY A 9 -2.58 0.49 4.41
N GLY A 10 -2.48 -0.77 4.74
CA GLY A 10 -3.14 -1.34 5.92
C GLY A 10 -2.86 -2.82 6.06
N GLY A 11 -3.59 -3.46 6.95
CA GLY A 11 -3.45 -4.89 7.22
C GLY A 11 -4.41 -5.73 6.39
N ILE A 12 -4.06 -7.01 6.23
CA ILE A 12 -4.95 -7.98 5.62
C ILE A 12 -6.04 -8.35 6.62
N ASN A 13 -7.29 -8.30 6.19
CA ASN A 13 -8.43 -8.76 6.96
C ASN A 13 -8.89 -10.11 6.45
N THR A 14 -9.37 -10.97 7.36
CA THR A 14 -9.93 -12.27 6.97
C THR A 14 -11.06 -12.10 5.94
N ASP A 15 -11.86 -11.05 6.07
CA ASP A 15 -12.95 -10.76 5.12
C ASP A 15 -12.47 -10.51 3.70
N ASP A 16 -11.19 -10.19 3.51
CA ASP A 16 -10.63 -9.97 2.17
C ASP A 16 -10.63 -11.26 1.34
N TYR A 17 -10.62 -12.41 1.96
CA TYR A 17 -10.47 -13.67 1.23
C TYR A 17 -11.40 -14.80 1.66
N ILE A 18 -11.93 -14.81 2.89
CA ILE A 18 -12.65 -15.98 3.45
C ILE A 18 -13.86 -16.38 2.59
N ASN A 19 -14.50 -15.45 1.93
CA ASN A 19 -15.67 -15.67 1.09
C ASN A 19 -15.33 -15.81 -0.40
N THR A 20 -14.04 -15.79 -0.75
CA THR A 20 -13.59 -15.99 -2.12
C THR A 20 -13.35 -17.49 -2.36
N LYS A 21 -13.09 -17.85 -3.63
CA LYS A 21 -12.86 -19.24 -4.00
C LYS A 21 -11.52 -19.72 -3.43
N PRO A 22 -11.49 -20.78 -2.61
CA PRO A 22 -10.23 -21.31 -2.11
C PRO A 22 -9.40 -21.98 -3.22
N SER A 23 -8.13 -22.27 -2.92
CA SER A 23 -7.19 -22.89 -3.86
C SER A 23 -7.68 -24.21 -4.42
N THR A 24 -8.35 -25.01 -3.57
CA THR A 24 -9.04 -26.25 -3.95
C THR A 24 -10.36 -26.30 -3.22
N SER A 25 -11.34 -26.99 -3.82
CA SER A 25 -12.65 -27.15 -3.22
C SER A 25 -12.56 -27.74 -1.80
N GLY A 26 -13.17 -27.07 -0.84
CA GLY A 26 -13.17 -27.48 0.57
C GLY A 26 -11.89 -27.16 1.33
N SER A 27 -10.90 -26.56 0.69
CA SER A 27 -9.66 -26.17 1.33
C SER A 27 -9.84 -24.89 2.15
N LYS A 28 -8.91 -24.67 3.10
CA LYS A 28 -8.83 -23.42 3.87
C LYS A 28 -7.58 -22.64 3.48
N GLN A 29 -7.32 -22.60 2.18
CA GLN A 29 -6.18 -21.86 1.61
C GLN A 29 -6.66 -21.00 0.45
N TRP A 30 -6.18 -19.78 0.38
CA TRP A 30 -6.54 -18.81 -0.65
C TRP A 30 -5.30 -18.18 -1.24
N TYR A 31 -5.28 -18.01 -2.57
CA TYR A 31 -4.27 -17.24 -3.25
C TYR A 31 -4.82 -15.86 -3.59
N GLY A 32 -3.94 -14.87 -3.69
CA GLY A 32 -4.32 -13.54 -4.15
C GLY A 32 -4.93 -12.63 -3.09
N ALA A 33 -4.96 -13.05 -1.82
CA ALA A 33 -5.52 -12.23 -0.74
C ALA A 33 -4.83 -10.87 -0.60
N LEU A 34 -3.53 -10.82 -0.84
CA LEU A 34 -2.77 -9.57 -0.71
C LEU A 34 -3.20 -8.53 -1.74
N GLU A 35 -3.42 -8.94 -2.98
CA GLU A 35 -3.91 -8.04 -4.02
C GLU A 35 -5.31 -7.50 -3.68
N ILE A 36 -6.20 -8.36 -3.22
CA ILE A 36 -7.55 -7.98 -2.79
C ILE A 36 -7.48 -6.96 -1.66
N SER A 37 -6.63 -7.23 -0.67
CA SER A 37 -6.44 -6.36 0.48
C SER A 37 -5.92 -4.98 0.08
N LEU A 38 -4.92 -4.93 -0.79
CA LEU A 38 -4.35 -3.66 -1.27
C LEU A 38 -5.39 -2.82 -2.01
N LYS A 39 -6.15 -3.45 -2.90
CA LYS A 39 -7.20 -2.75 -3.64
C LYS A 39 -8.29 -2.21 -2.73
N ARG A 40 -8.69 -3.00 -1.73
CA ARG A 40 -9.66 -2.56 -0.72
C ARG A 40 -9.14 -1.37 0.07
N GLU A 41 -7.91 -1.44 0.58
CA GLU A 41 -7.31 -0.36 1.36
C GLU A 41 -7.26 0.94 0.59
N LEU A 42 -6.83 0.89 -0.67
CA LEU A 42 -6.79 2.09 -1.50
C LEU A 42 -8.18 2.65 -1.77
N LYS A 43 -9.17 1.79 -1.97
CA LYS A 43 -10.55 2.24 -2.16
C LYS A 43 -11.10 2.90 -0.91
N GLU A 44 -10.87 2.31 0.26
CA GLU A 44 -11.37 2.82 1.53
C GLU A 44 -10.66 4.11 1.95
N GLU A 45 -9.34 4.14 1.84
CA GLU A 45 -8.56 5.27 2.34
C GLU A 45 -8.57 6.49 1.43
N VAL A 46 -8.51 6.28 0.12
CA VAL A 46 -8.30 7.38 -0.85
C VAL A 46 -9.22 7.32 -2.06
N ASN A 47 -10.10 6.34 -2.15
CA ASN A 47 -11.06 6.19 -3.25
C ASN A 47 -10.41 6.05 -4.63
N ILE A 48 -9.34 5.29 -4.72
CA ILE A 48 -8.61 5.08 -5.97
C ILE A 48 -8.64 3.62 -6.35
N GLU A 49 -8.74 3.36 -7.66
CA GLU A 49 -8.61 2.04 -8.24
C GLU A 49 -7.26 1.92 -8.95
N ILE A 50 -6.61 0.78 -8.74
CA ILE A 50 -5.27 0.50 -9.28
C ILE A 50 -5.29 -0.75 -10.15
N GLY A 51 -4.27 -0.87 -10.99
CA GLY A 51 -3.99 -2.10 -11.71
C GLY A 51 -3.41 -3.17 -10.79
N LYS A 52 -2.85 -4.22 -11.39
CA LYS A 52 -2.26 -5.30 -10.61
C LYS A 52 -1.05 -4.81 -9.82
N PRO A 53 -1.04 -4.99 -8.48
CA PRO A 53 0.12 -4.62 -7.68
C PRO A 53 1.32 -5.49 -8.01
N GLU A 54 2.50 -4.86 -8.05
CA GLU A 54 3.77 -5.55 -8.21
C GLU A 54 4.60 -5.35 -6.95
N PHE A 55 5.27 -6.41 -6.50
CA PHE A 55 6.10 -6.37 -5.31
C PHE A 55 7.28 -5.41 -5.50
N LEU A 56 7.53 -4.56 -4.53
CA LEU A 56 8.65 -3.63 -4.53
C LEU A 56 9.75 -4.08 -3.58
N THR A 57 9.43 -4.14 -2.29
CA THR A 57 10.40 -4.48 -1.25
C THR A 57 9.67 -4.84 0.05
N ASP A 58 10.43 -5.34 1.02
CA ASP A 58 9.91 -5.54 2.37
C ASP A 58 10.69 -4.70 3.37
N LEU A 59 10.05 -4.45 4.51
CA LEU A 59 10.64 -3.72 5.61
C LEU A 59 10.18 -4.37 6.91
N THR A 60 11.10 -4.60 7.83
CA THR A 60 10.75 -5.02 9.18
C THR A 60 11.12 -3.92 10.16
N PHE A 61 10.26 -3.71 11.13
CA PHE A 61 10.53 -2.75 12.21
C PHE A 61 9.85 -3.19 13.49
N ILE A 62 10.24 -2.55 14.58
CA ILE A 62 9.67 -2.84 15.89
C ILE A 62 8.87 -1.61 16.32
N ARG A 63 7.59 -1.82 16.62
CA ARG A 63 6.71 -0.75 17.09
C ARG A 63 7.16 -0.27 18.47
N PRO A 64 6.75 0.95 18.89
CA PRO A 64 7.06 1.44 20.23
C PRO A 64 6.60 0.52 21.37
N ASP A 65 5.55 -0.28 21.15
CA ASP A 65 5.07 -1.27 22.13
C ASP A 65 5.85 -2.60 22.09
N GLY A 66 6.91 -2.69 21.26
CA GLY A 66 7.76 -3.87 21.17
C GLY A 66 7.31 -4.94 20.19
N VAL A 67 6.20 -4.72 19.49
CA VAL A 67 5.69 -5.71 18.53
C VAL A 67 6.45 -5.60 17.21
N PRO A 68 7.05 -6.73 16.72
CA PRO A 68 7.68 -6.72 15.41
C PRO A 68 6.64 -6.70 14.29
N VAL A 69 6.94 -5.96 13.23
CA VAL A 69 6.06 -5.81 12.07
C VAL A 69 6.82 -6.13 10.79
N LEU A 70 6.19 -6.89 9.91
CA LEU A 70 6.63 -7.07 8.53
C LEU A 70 5.74 -6.24 7.63
N CYS A 71 6.34 -5.33 6.87
CA CYS A 71 5.64 -4.50 5.91
C CYS A 71 6.05 -4.90 4.49
N LEU A 72 5.07 -5.16 3.65
CA LEU A 72 5.31 -5.48 2.24
C LEU A 72 4.87 -4.30 1.40
N SER A 73 5.79 -3.76 0.60
CA SER A 73 5.52 -2.60 -0.24
C SER A 73 5.32 -3.03 -1.70
N TYR A 74 4.32 -2.43 -2.32
CA TYR A 74 3.94 -2.71 -3.70
C TYR A 74 3.81 -1.41 -4.47
N PHE A 75 3.88 -1.51 -5.80
CA PHE A 75 3.56 -0.39 -6.68
C PHE A 75 2.59 -0.87 -7.76
N ALA A 76 1.78 0.05 -8.26
CA ALA A 76 0.75 -0.27 -9.25
C ALA A 76 0.40 0.97 -10.07
N SER A 77 -0.15 0.75 -11.26
CA SER A 77 -0.66 1.83 -12.10
C SER A 77 -1.94 2.39 -11.52
N TYR A 78 -2.09 3.71 -11.59
CA TYR A 78 -3.36 4.37 -11.34
C TYR A 78 -4.32 4.05 -12.50
N VAL A 79 -5.53 3.63 -12.17
CA VAL A 79 -6.56 3.31 -13.17
C VAL A 79 -7.65 4.38 -13.18
N SER A 80 -8.25 4.66 -12.04
CA SER A 80 -9.36 5.61 -11.97
C SER A 80 -9.62 6.06 -10.53
N GLY A 81 -10.47 7.06 -10.41
CA GLY A 81 -10.96 7.56 -9.14
C GLY A 81 -10.43 8.95 -8.81
N ASN A 82 -11.25 9.71 -8.13
CA ASN A 82 -10.86 11.00 -7.55
C ASN A 82 -10.57 10.79 -6.09
N VAL A 83 -9.48 11.34 -5.59
CA VAL A 83 -9.11 11.15 -4.18
C VAL A 83 -10.20 11.69 -3.27
N VAL A 84 -10.68 10.80 -2.39
CA VAL A 84 -11.54 11.15 -1.28
C VAL A 84 -10.91 10.52 -0.05
N LEU A 85 -10.43 11.35 0.87
CA LEU A 85 -9.76 10.87 2.06
C LEU A 85 -10.75 10.32 3.07
N ASP A 86 -10.35 9.27 3.80
CA ASP A 86 -11.11 8.82 4.95
C ASP A 86 -10.83 9.74 6.16
N GLU A 87 -11.42 9.41 7.31
CA GLU A 87 -11.32 10.24 8.51
C GLU A 87 -9.92 10.27 9.14
N ASP A 88 -9.04 9.34 8.75
CA ASP A 88 -7.70 9.23 9.33
C ASP A 88 -6.67 10.12 8.63
N ALA A 89 -7.02 10.72 7.51
CA ALA A 89 -6.11 11.56 6.73
C ALA A 89 -6.68 12.96 6.53
N THR A 90 -5.82 13.97 6.51
CA THR A 90 -6.22 15.37 6.39
C THR A 90 -5.85 16.00 5.05
N GLU A 91 -4.84 15.47 4.37
CA GLU A 91 -4.34 16.03 3.11
C GLU A 91 -3.83 14.92 2.20
N TYR A 92 -3.82 15.21 0.90
CA TYR A 92 -3.17 14.35 -0.08
C TYR A 92 -2.42 15.18 -1.10
N ALA A 93 -1.46 14.55 -1.79
CA ALA A 93 -0.73 15.15 -2.89
C ALA A 93 -0.31 14.08 -3.89
N TRP A 94 -0.41 14.40 -5.17
CA TRP A 94 0.22 13.64 -6.24
C TRP A 94 1.60 14.23 -6.47
N ILE A 95 2.65 13.43 -6.27
CA ILE A 95 4.02 13.91 -6.40
C ILE A 95 4.84 13.01 -7.32
N SER A 96 5.88 13.59 -7.92
CA SER A 96 6.91 12.81 -8.61
C SER A 96 8.01 12.39 -7.64
N ALA A 97 8.86 11.47 -8.07
CA ALA A 97 9.99 11.03 -7.24
C ALA A 97 10.97 12.18 -6.93
N GLU A 98 11.06 13.17 -7.80
CA GLU A 98 11.92 14.35 -7.61
C GLU A 98 11.42 15.25 -6.50
N GLU A 99 10.14 15.18 -6.16
CA GLU A 99 9.51 16.06 -5.17
C GLU A 99 9.54 15.51 -3.74
N VAL A 100 10.07 14.30 -3.52
CA VAL A 100 10.01 13.64 -2.20
C VAL A 100 10.69 14.45 -1.11
N SER A 101 11.73 15.22 -1.45
CA SER A 101 12.44 16.06 -0.49
C SER A 101 11.62 17.26 0.01
N ASN A 102 10.51 17.57 -0.66
CA ASN A 102 9.62 18.67 -0.27
C ASN A 102 8.61 18.27 0.81
N TYR A 103 8.60 16.99 1.20
CA TYR A 103 7.62 16.44 2.13
C TYR A 103 8.30 15.76 3.30
N ASP A 104 7.75 15.94 4.49
CA ASP A 104 8.21 15.25 5.70
C ASP A 104 7.59 13.84 5.73
N LEU A 105 8.25 12.92 5.05
CA LEU A 105 7.78 11.54 4.91
C LEU A 105 8.19 10.68 6.09
N ILE A 106 7.37 9.66 6.39
CA ILE A 106 7.77 8.61 7.32
C ILE A 106 9.04 7.95 6.81
N GLU A 107 9.97 7.63 7.72
CA GLU A 107 11.26 7.04 7.40
C GLU A 107 11.15 5.87 6.45
N GLY A 108 11.91 5.90 5.37
CA GLY A 108 11.97 4.84 4.36
C GLY A 108 11.04 5.05 3.17
N ILE A 109 9.98 5.85 3.30
CA ILE A 109 9.02 6.06 2.21
C ILE A 109 9.66 6.76 1.01
N ASP A 110 10.54 7.72 1.24
CA ASP A 110 11.27 8.42 0.17
C ASP A 110 12.12 7.44 -0.65
N GLN A 111 12.78 6.51 0.00
CA GLN A 111 13.61 5.51 -0.66
C GLN A 111 12.76 4.54 -1.48
N GLU A 112 11.60 4.14 -0.97
CA GLU A 112 10.68 3.26 -1.67
C GLU A 112 10.10 3.92 -2.92
N ILE A 113 9.72 5.20 -2.83
CA ILE A 113 9.23 5.95 -3.99
C ILE A 113 10.32 6.03 -5.07
N LYS A 114 11.54 6.32 -4.68
CA LYS A 114 12.67 6.39 -5.62
C LYS A 114 12.96 5.06 -6.26
N LEU A 115 12.88 3.97 -5.49
CA LEU A 115 13.10 2.62 -6.02
C LEU A 115 12.03 2.25 -7.05
N ALA A 116 10.76 2.54 -6.77
CA ALA A 116 9.67 2.30 -7.71
C ALA A 116 9.88 3.11 -9.00
N ASP A 117 10.28 4.37 -8.88
CA ASP A 117 10.56 5.23 -10.01
C ASP A 117 11.68 4.69 -10.89
N GLU A 118 12.77 4.20 -10.28
CA GLU A 118 13.89 3.59 -11.01
C GLU A 118 13.44 2.35 -11.78
N ILE A 119 12.63 1.49 -11.18
CA ILE A 119 12.10 0.30 -11.84
C ILE A 119 11.25 0.69 -13.04
N LEU A 120 10.36 1.65 -12.88
CA LEU A 120 9.47 2.11 -13.95
C LEU A 120 10.24 2.77 -15.10
N LYS A 121 11.28 3.53 -14.80
CA LYS A 121 12.12 4.18 -15.81
C LYS A 121 12.98 3.20 -16.60
N SER A 122 13.27 2.03 -16.04
CA SER A 122 14.06 1.00 -16.70
C SER A 122 13.24 0.12 -17.64
N ARG A 123 11.94 0.29 -17.68
CA ARG A 123 11.01 -0.48 -18.52
C ARG A 123 10.80 0.14 -19.88
#